data_dbbf7e7265e65e1bc010bdfdc2cb448f
#
_entry.id   dbbf7e7265e65e1bc010bdfdc2cb448f
#
_cell.length_a   1.000
_cell.length_b   1.000
_cell.length_c   1.000
_cell.angle_alpha   90.00
_cell.angle_beta   90.00
_cell.angle_gamma   90.00
#
_symmetry.space_group_name_H-M   'P 1'
#
loop_
_entity.id
_entity.type
_entity.pdbx_description
1 polymer ?
#
loop_
_entity_poly.entity_id
_entity_poly.type
_entity_poly.pdbx_seq_one_letter_code
_entity_poly.pdbx_strand_id
1 'polypeptide(L)'
;MTVSTASGSGAGDKPGSAARTGPDGPAHTVDFEAAQTPRGLGPRGESRAGAWGLTALLVSLYVINYADKAVLGIIAQPLREELGLSSSQIGLVGSLFFLTFTIGGFFAGLLNRWMTLRWSLVLLALCWAAAMLPMVVVASFAVLVLSRLFLGLAEGPSSALLHTAAYSWHPPARRALPGALLAGAASISKIAIAPLLAVITVSFGWRWALIALAAGGLIWCVIWLSTWRNGPYIASGKTTASADAEPATPWISIFRSRTFVTGALVVMSVYALVSVVLTWLPSYSEEGLGYSRLQSGSMFAFPSIVGLLLMVLSSITSDRMISKGATSRMLRIVVPSVGVLVSGVLLFLLPSVGTPIVAVAILSIGYGFAATVFPLFNAAVAEICPPRQTAGTLGVFLAIMAIGGLVAPYATGVIVDAAATPAEGYATAFQVLGIVAAVCAVLALVFADPERDRARLRPQAPAVEGATS
;
A
#
# COMPACT_ATOMS: atom_id res chain seq x y z
N MET A 1 35.43 -48.99 -56.38
CA MET A 1 35.90 -48.30 -57.60
C MET A 1 36.36 -46.94 -57.10
N THR A 2 37.61 -46.83 -56.97
CA THR A 2 38.63 -45.96 -57.59
C THR A 2 38.59 -44.53 -57.01
N VAL A 3 39.56 -44.17 -56.16
CA VAL A 3 40.92 -43.69 -56.49
C VAL A 3 40.85 -42.18 -56.85
N SER A 4 41.52 -41.24 -56.32
CA SER A 4 42.96 -41.09 -55.99
C SER A 4 43.25 -39.61 -55.86
N THR A 5 44.00 -39.23 -54.90
CA THR A 5 45.35 -38.55 -54.90
C THR A 5 45.34 -37.06 -55.29
N ALA A 6 46.11 -36.20 -54.77
CA ALA A 6 47.31 -36.06 -54.00
C ALA A 6 47.75 -34.58 -54.11
N SER A 7 48.40 -34.09 -53.12
CA SER A 7 49.75 -33.54 -52.95
C SER A 7 49.92 -32.10 -53.47
N GLY A 8 50.57 -31.24 -52.77
CA GLY A 8 51.90 -31.03 -52.33
C GLY A 8 52.03 -29.58 -51.79
N SER A 9 52.63 -29.35 -50.70
CA SER A 9 54.08 -29.09 -50.39
C SER A 9 54.55 -27.67 -50.63
N GLY A 10 55.25 -27.13 -49.62
CA GLY A 10 56.21 -26.04 -49.61
C GLY A 10 56.04 -25.11 -48.43
N ALA A 11 56.67 -25.23 -47.32
CA ALA A 11 58.01 -25.10 -46.81
C ALA A 11 58.58 -23.66 -46.93
N GLY A 12 59.01 -23.15 -45.78
CA GLY A 12 59.95 -22.03 -45.67
C GLY A 12 59.48 -21.05 -44.60
N ASP A 13 59.97 -20.97 -43.56
CA ASP A 13 61.14 -20.89 -42.70
C ASP A 13 61.14 -19.54 -41.92
N LYS A 14 61.51 -19.62 -40.64
CA LYS A 14 61.68 -18.64 -39.58
C LYS A 14 62.81 -17.63 -39.86
N PRO A 15 63.17 -16.63 -38.97
CA PRO A 15 62.82 -16.44 -37.58
C PRO A 15 62.76 -14.95 -37.06
N GLY A 16 62.26 -14.79 -35.85
CA GLY A 16 62.91 -13.97 -34.83
C GLY A 16 62.51 -12.52 -34.63
N SER A 17 61.97 -12.18 -33.53
CA SER A 17 62.58 -11.24 -32.60
C SER A 17 61.69 -11.02 -31.36
N ALA A 18 62.38 -10.96 -30.25
CA ALA A 18 61.91 -10.97 -28.85
C ALA A 18 61.24 -9.68 -28.33
N ALA A 19 60.45 -9.90 -27.29
CA ALA A 19 60.31 -9.11 -26.08
C ALA A 19 59.55 -7.78 -26.11
N ARG A 20 58.44 -7.69 -25.37
CA ARG A 20 58.40 -7.07 -24.07
C ARG A 20 57.02 -7.20 -23.42
N THR A 21 57.02 -7.69 -22.20
CA THR A 21 55.95 -7.77 -21.22
C THR A 21 55.45 -6.39 -20.82
N GLY A 22 54.12 -6.22 -20.80
CA GLY A 22 53.40 -5.19 -20.07
C GLY A 22 52.00 -5.69 -19.70
N PRO A 23 51.54 -5.52 -18.46
CA PRO A 23 50.29 -6.07 -18.01
C PRO A 23 49.16 -5.05 -18.19
N ASP A 24 48.45 -5.10 -19.28
CA ASP A 24 47.17 -4.43 -19.44
C ASP A 24 46.24 -5.35 -20.23
N GLY A 25 45.54 -6.21 -19.50
CA GLY A 25 44.39 -6.95 -20.01
C GLY A 25 43.23 -5.98 -20.29
N PRO A 26 42.56 -6.10 -21.44
CA PRO A 26 41.39 -5.25 -21.70
C PRO A 26 40.31 -5.56 -20.67
N ALA A 27 39.91 -4.52 -19.93
CA ALA A 27 38.68 -4.52 -19.16
C ALA A 27 37.54 -4.96 -20.09
N HIS A 28 36.93 -6.11 -19.79
CA HIS A 28 35.64 -6.48 -20.38
C HIS A 28 34.64 -5.43 -19.91
N THR A 29 34.52 -4.34 -20.66
CA THR A 29 33.32 -3.53 -20.69
C THR A 29 32.23 -4.47 -21.23
N VAL A 30 31.39 -4.97 -20.34
CA VAL A 30 30.11 -5.56 -20.72
C VAL A 30 29.32 -4.39 -21.30
N ASP A 31 29.39 -4.24 -22.60
CA ASP A 31 28.50 -3.38 -23.36
C ASP A 31 27.08 -3.94 -23.13
N PHE A 32 26.38 -3.32 -22.18
CA PHE A 32 24.93 -3.38 -22.15
C PHE A 32 24.45 -2.64 -23.39
N GLU A 33 24.49 -3.32 -24.51
CA GLU A 33 23.74 -2.96 -25.69
C GLU A 33 22.26 -3.09 -25.31
N ALA A 34 21.75 -2.02 -24.68
CA ALA A 34 20.33 -1.83 -24.47
C ALA A 34 19.72 -1.86 -25.87
N ALA A 35 19.16 -3.00 -26.24
CA ALA A 35 18.32 -3.13 -27.42
C ALA A 35 17.36 -1.95 -27.42
N GLN A 36 17.62 -0.95 -28.25
CA GLN A 36 16.79 0.24 -28.43
C GLN A 36 15.48 -0.26 -29.04
N THR A 37 14.51 -0.59 -28.17
CA THR A 37 13.14 -0.78 -28.60
C THR A 37 12.68 0.52 -29.23
N PRO A 38 12.11 0.52 -30.43
CA PRO A 38 11.61 1.72 -31.10
C PRO A 38 10.75 2.52 -30.12
N ARG A 39 11.02 3.82 -30.01
CA ARG A 39 10.24 4.71 -29.13
C ARG A 39 8.76 4.62 -29.49
N GLY A 40 7.97 3.90 -28.69
CA GLY A 40 6.50 3.84 -28.84
C GLY A 40 5.88 2.43 -28.85
N LEU A 41 6.64 1.37 -29.07
CA LEU A 41 6.11 -0.01 -29.11
C LEU A 41 6.76 -0.87 -28.02
N GLY A 42 5.94 -1.63 -27.28
CA GLY A 42 6.40 -2.71 -26.40
C GLY A 42 6.84 -3.94 -27.21
N PRO A 43 7.37 -5.02 -26.58
CA PRO A 43 7.94 -6.19 -27.26
C PRO A 43 7.00 -6.95 -28.22
N ARG A 44 5.74 -6.56 -28.35
CA ARG A 44 4.73 -7.15 -29.26
C ARG A 44 3.97 -6.10 -30.06
N GLY A 45 4.56 -4.91 -30.34
CA GLY A 45 3.91 -3.89 -31.17
C GLY A 45 2.79 -3.12 -30.47
N GLU A 46 2.64 -3.24 -29.16
CA GLU A 46 1.57 -2.54 -28.42
C GLU A 46 1.96 -1.10 -28.09
N SER A 47 1.03 -0.17 -28.25
CA SER A 47 1.30 1.25 -28.05
C SER A 47 1.50 1.57 -26.57
N ARG A 48 2.48 2.43 -26.28
CA ARG A 48 2.72 2.99 -24.93
C ARG A 48 1.44 3.66 -24.36
N ALA A 49 0.63 4.27 -25.22
CA ALA A 49 -0.64 4.89 -24.85
C ALA A 49 -1.66 3.85 -24.33
N GLY A 50 -1.72 2.65 -24.92
CA GLY A 50 -2.57 1.56 -24.45
C GLY A 50 -2.21 1.07 -23.04
N ALA A 51 -0.91 0.93 -22.73
CA ALA A 51 -0.45 0.53 -21.40
C ALA A 51 -0.85 1.58 -20.34
N TRP A 52 -0.71 2.86 -20.63
CA TRP A 52 -1.12 3.93 -19.71
C TRP A 52 -2.64 4.08 -19.60
N GLY A 53 -3.39 3.87 -20.67
CA GLY A 53 -4.85 3.84 -20.65
C GLY A 53 -5.39 2.75 -19.73
N LEU A 54 -4.83 1.52 -19.81
CA LEU A 54 -5.19 0.44 -18.90
C LEU A 54 -4.74 0.70 -17.47
N THR A 55 -3.57 1.31 -17.27
CA THR A 55 -3.13 1.71 -15.92
C THR A 55 -4.08 2.74 -15.32
N ALA A 56 -4.52 3.75 -16.08
CA ALA A 56 -5.50 4.73 -15.62
C ALA A 56 -6.84 4.06 -15.24
N LEU A 57 -7.29 3.07 -16.03
CA LEU A 57 -8.49 2.31 -15.73
C LEU A 57 -8.34 1.45 -14.45
N LEU A 58 -7.17 0.87 -14.20
CA LEU A 58 -6.87 0.18 -12.93
C LEU A 58 -6.83 1.14 -11.75
N VAL A 59 -6.26 2.32 -11.92
CA VAL A 59 -6.28 3.38 -10.90
C VAL A 59 -7.71 3.81 -10.59
N SER A 60 -8.58 3.98 -11.61
CA SER A 60 -9.98 4.34 -11.38
C SER A 60 -10.76 3.27 -10.61
N LEU A 61 -10.51 1.97 -10.86
CA LEU A 61 -11.08 0.90 -10.05
C LEU A 61 -10.62 0.98 -8.59
N TYR A 62 -9.33 1.26 -8.40
CA TYR A 62 -8.79 1.35 -7.04
C TYR A 62 -9.28 2.61 -6.29
N VAL A 63 -9.58 3.69 -7.03
CA VAL A 63 -10.26 4.88 -6.48
C VAL A 63 -11.68 4.52 -6.00
N ILE A 64 -12.45 3.74 -6.77
CA ILE A 64 -13.77 3.23 -6.36
C ILE A 64 -13.62 2.37 -5.09
N ASN A 65 -12.68 1.45 -5.05
CA ASN A 65 -12.41 0.61 -3.88
C ASN A 65 -12.14 1.42 -2.60
N TYR A 66 -11.39 2.51 -2.68
CA TYR A 66 -11.17 3.40 -1.54
C TYR A 66 -12.39 4.26 -1.20
N ALA A 67 -13.24 4.57 -2.17
CA ALA A 67 -14.52 5.24 -1.94
C ALA A 67 -15.49 4.33 -1.18
N ASP A 68 -15.53 3.03 -1.49
CA ASP A 68 -16.32 2.02 -0.79
C ASP A 68 -15.91 1.90 0.70
N LYS A 69 -14.62 2.09 1.01
CA LYS A 69 -14.14 2.17 2.40
C LYS A 69 -14.57 3.45 3.09
N ALA A 70 -14.48 4.57 2.40
CA ALA A 70 -14.76 5.89 2.97
C ALA A 70 -16.27 6.15 3.14
N VAL A 71 -17.13 5.53 2.32
CA VAL A 71 -18.58 5.81 2.30
C VAL A 71 -19.23 5.55 3.66
N LEU A 72 -18.78 4.54 4.43
CA LEU A 72 -19.33 4.28 5.77
C LEU A 72 -19.22 5.51 6.68
N GLY A 73 -18.06 6.18 6.69
CA GLY A 73 -17.90 7.40 7.48
C GLY A 73 -18.80 8.53 7.01
N ILE A 74 -19.02 8.67 5.70
CA ILE A 74 -19.87 9.72 5.12
C ILE A 74 -21.35 9.52 5.46
N ILE A 75 -21.83 8.25 5.41
CA ILE A 75 -23.23 7.90 5.67
C ILE A 75 -23.50 7.50 7.13
N ALA A 76 -22.49 7.52 8.01
CA ALA A 76 -22.61 7.04 9.38
C ALA A 76 -23.72 7.78 10.15
N GLN A 77 -23.77 9.11 10.07
CA GLN A 77 -24.79 9.89 10.78
C GLN A 77 -26.20 9.64 10.26
N PRO A 78 -26.49 9.73 8.94
CA PRO A 78 -27.80 9.36 8.43
C PRO A 78 -28.24 7.94 8.80
N LEU A 79 -27.31 6.96 8.83
CA LEU A 79 -27.62 5.59 9.24
C LEU A 79 -27.94 5.50 10.74
N ARG A 80 -27.19 6.21 11.58
CA ARG A 80 -27.47 6.26 13.03
C ARG A 80 -28.83 6.87 13.31
N GLU A 81 -29.17 7.98 12.65
CA GLU A 81 -30.46 8.65 12.79
C GLU A 81 -31.62 7.75 12.33
N GLU A 82 -31.50 7.05 11.18
CA GLU A 82 -32.57 6.23 10.61
C GLU A 82 -32.75 4.90 11.34
N LEU A 83 -31.65 4.24 11.76
CA LEU A 83 -31.67 2.89 12.34
C LEU A 83 -31.54 2.88 13.87
N GLY A 84 -31.39 4.04 14.51
CA GLY A 84 -31.19 4.14 15.96
C GLY A 84 -29.90 3.49 16.45
N LEU A 85 -28.81 3.55 15.66
CA LEU A 85 -27.54 2.86 15.96
C LEU A 85 -26.66 3.66 16.92
N SER A 86 -26.01 2.94 17.84
CA SER A 86 -24.97 3.50 18.69
C SER A 86 -23.65 3.72 17.92
N SER A 87 -22.74 4.51 18.49
CA SER A 87 -21.42 4.69 17.90
C SER A 87 -20.60 3.39 17.92
N SER A 88 -20.73 2.59 19.00
CA SER A 88 -20.07 1.28 19.06
C SER A 88 -20.56 0.31 17.96
N GLN A 89 -21.85 0.36 17.59
CA GLN A 89 -22.38 -0.46 16.48
C GLN A 89 -21.80 -0.03 15.13
N ILE A 90 -21.69 1.25 14.84
CA ILE A 90 -21.04 1.74 13.61
C ILE A 90 -19.55 1.39 13.62
N GLY A 91 -18.87 1.57 14.76
CA GLY A 91 -17.46 1.19 14.93
C GLY A 91 -17.23 -0.32 14.71
N LEU A 92 -18.14 -1.17 15.22
CA LEU A 92 -18.11 -2.62 15.00
C LEU A 92 -18.20 -2.95 13.51
N VAL A 93 -19.11 -2.31 12.79
CA VAL A 93 -19.27 -2.48 11.33
C VAL A 93 -18.00 -2.12 10.58
N GLY A 94 -17.34 -1.00 10.95
CA GLY A 94 -16.04 -0.62 10.40
C GLY A 94 -14.93 -1.63 10.71
N SER A 95 -14.89 -2.12 11.94
CA SER A 95 -13.90 -3.13 12.39
C SER A 95 -14.08 -4.48 11.70
N LEU A 96 -15.30 -4.97 11.56
CA LEU A 96 -15.61 -6.23 10.89
C LEU A 96 -15.23 -6.23 9.40
N PHE A 97 -15.32 -5.08 8.74
CA PHE A 97 -14.80 -4.90 7.40
C PHE A 97 -13.31 -5.23 7.32
N PHE A 98 -12.47 -4.67 8.22
CA PHE A 98 -11.04 -4.92 8.23
C PHE A 98 -10.68 -6.37 8.59
N LEU A 99 -11.47 -7.03 9.41
CA LEU A 99 -11.31 -8.46 9.69
C LEU A 99 -11.40 -9.29 8.40
N THR A 100 -12.51 -9.14 7.68
CA THR A 100 -12.73 -9.90 6.45
C THR A 100 -11.85 -9.43 5.29
N PHE A 101 -11.46 -8.15 5.25
CA PHE A 101 -10.47 -7.63 4.31
C PHE A 101 -9.12 -8.34 4.48
N THR A 102 -8.66 -8.53 5.71
CA THR A 102 -7.42 -9.28 5.99
C THR A 102 -7.53 -10.73 5.54
N ILE A 103 -8.64 -11.40 5.87
CA ILE A 103 -8.91 -12.79 5.44
C ILE A 103 -8.95 -12.86 3.90
N GLY A 104 -9.67 -11.95 3.25
CA GLY A 104 -9.78 -11.85 1.79
C GLY A 104 -8.43 -11.71 1.09
N GLY A 105 -7.50 -10.96 1.69
CA GLY A 105 -6.16 -10.76 1.16
C GLY A 105 -5.39 -12.06 0.89
N PHE A 106 -5.60 -13.09 1.70
CA PHE A 106 -4.97 -14.40 1.50
C PHE A 106 -5.49 -15.13 0.24
N PHE A 107 -6.68 -14.79 -0.25
CA PHE A 107 -7.26 -15.40 -1.44
C PHE A 107 -6.74 -14.80 -2.75
N ALA A 108 -5.96 -13.71 -2.74
CA ALA A 108 -5.46 -13.06 -3.94
C ALA A 108 -4.67 -14.03 -4.86
N GLY A 109 -3.75 -14.82 -4.28
CA GLY A 109 -2.97 -15.81 -5.01
C GLY A 109 -3.84 -16.95 -5.55
N LEU A 110 -4.82 -17.41 -4.78
CA LEU A 110 -5.74 -18.47 -5.16
C LEU A 110 -6.64 -18.01 -6.32
N LEU A 111 -7.19 -16.81 -6.23
CA LEU A 111 -8.03 -16.22 -7.25
C LEU A 111 -7.27 -16.07 -8.58
N ASN A 112 -6.02 -15.60 -8.53
CA ASN A 112 -5.17 -15.47 -9.72
C ASN A 112 -4.76 -16.83 -10.32
N ARG A 113 -4.81 -17.91 -9.53
CA ARG A 113 -4.58 -19.29 -10.02
C ARG A 113 -5.80 -19.88 -10.74
N TRP A 114 -7.02 -19.57 -10.26
CA TRP A 114 -8.25 -20.13 -10.80
C TRP A 114 -8.83 -19.32 -11.95
N MET A 115 -8.58 -18.00 -11.96
CA MET A 115 -9.15 -17.08 -12.93
C MET A 115 -8.07 -16.21 -13.55
N THR A 116 -8.31 -15.74 -14.77
CA THR A 116 -7.46 -14.71 -15.38
C THR A 116 -7.64 -13.36 -14.70
N LEU A 117 -6.62 -12.50 -14.71
CA LEU A 117 -6.69 -11.14 -14.12
C LEU A 117 -7.89 -10.35 -14.64
N ARG A 118 -8.27 -10.54 -15.93
CA ARG A 118 -9.46 -9.94 -16.54
C ARG A 118 -10.71 -10.23 -15.71
N TRP A 119 -10.98 -11.51 -15.50
CA TRP A 119 -12.20 -11.96 -14.82
C TRP A 119 -12.12 -11.82 -13.31
N SER A 120 -10.93 -11.92 -12.72
CA SER A 120 -10.76 -11.69 -11.27
C SER A 120 -11.15 -10.26 -10.90
N LEU A 121 -10.70 -9.25 -11.65
CA LEU A 121 -11.04 -7.85 -11.36
C LEU A 121 -12.52 -7.55 -11.63
N VAL A 122 -13.13 -8.15 -12.66
CA VAL A 122 -14.59 -8.03 -12.88
C VAL A 122 -15.37 -8.66 -11.73
N LEU A 123 -14.98 -9.85 -11.29
CA LEU A 123 -15.63 -10.52 -10.15
C LEU A 123 -15.58 -9.64 -8.90
N LEU A 124 -14.39 -9.08 -8.58
CA LEU A 124 -14.25 -8.20 -7.41
C LEU A 124 -15.16 -6.98 -7.52
N ALA A 125 -15.14 -6.27 -8.64
CA ALA A 125 -15.98 -5.08 -8.84
C ALA A 125 -17.49 -5.40 -8.77
N LEU A 126 -17.92 -6.54 -9.31
CA LEU A 126 -19.31 -7.01 -9.18
C LEU A 126 -19.66 -7.37 -7.73
N CYS A 127 -18.75 -8.02 -6.98
CA CYS A 127 -18.96 -8.31 -5.57
C CYS A 127 -19.07 -7.01 -4.74
N TRP A 128 -18.28 -5.97 -5.03
CA TRP A 128 -18.38 -4.68 -4.35
C TRP A 128 -19.71 -4.00 -4.63
N ALA A 129 -20.14 -3.97 -5.91
CA ALA A 129 -21.46 -3.45 -6.27
C ALA A 129 -22.59 -4.24 -5.57
N ALA A 130 -22.51 -5.57 -5.59
CA ALA A 130 -23.48 -6.44 -4.93
C ALA A 130 -23.52 -6.24 -3.41
N ALA A 131 -22.39 -5.93 -2.76
CA ALA A 131 -22.32 -5.66 -1.33
C ALA A 131 -23.07 -4.38 -0.93
N MET A 132 -23.15 -3.37 -1.82
CA MET A 132 -23.81 -2.10 -1.54
C MET A 132 -25.34 -2.16 -1.66
N LEU A 133 -25.86 -2.95 -2.60
CA LEU A 133 -27.28 -2.93 -2.98
C LEU A 133 -28.25 -3.42 -1.89
N PRO A 134 -27.96 -4.44 -1.06
CA PRO A 134 -28.90 -4.90 -0.03
C PRO A 134 -29.33 -3.79 0.94
N MET A 135 -28.39 -2.90 1.32
CA MET A 135 -28.67 -1.78 2.21
C MET A 135 -29.62 -0.74 1.58
N VAL A 136 -29.65 -0.63 0.26
CA VAL A 136 -30.55 0.29 -0.45
C VAL A 136 -32.00 -0.16 -0.29
N VAL A 137 -32.23 -1.49 -0.30
CA VAL A 137 -33.57 -2.12 -0.27
C VAL A 137 -34.02 -2.35 1.17
N VAL A 138 -33.13 -2.91 2.01
CA VAL A 138 -33.45 -3.27 3.41
C VAL A 138 -32.41 -2.65 4.32
N ALA A 139 -32.73 -1.47 4.86
CA ALA A 139 -31.88 -0.80 5.83
C ALA A 139 -32.08 -1.44 7.22
N SER A 140 -31.12 -2.26 7.64
CA SER A 140 -31.07 -2.84 8.98
C SER A 140 -29.62 -3.06 9.44
N PHE A 141 -29.42 -3.13 10.76
CA PHE A 141 -28.08 -3.38 11.31
C PHE A 141 -27.50 -4.72 10.82
N ALA A 142 -28.32 -5.77 10.75
CA ALA A 142 -27.87 -7.09 10.27
C ALA A 142 -27.41 -7.03 8.80
N VAL A 143 -28.19 -6.37 7.93
CA VAL A 143 -27.81 -6.20 6.51
C VAL A 143 -26.55 -5.35 6.38
N LEU A 144 -26.41 -4.31 7.20
CA LEU A 144 -25.20 -3.48 7.22
C LEU A 144 -23.95 -4.30 7.59
N VAL A 145 -24.03 -5.11 8.64
CA VAL A 145 -22.94 -6.01 9.06
C VAL A 145 -22.59 -7.00 7.96
N LEU A 146 -23.59 -7.70 7.41
CA LEU A 146 -23.35 -8.70 6.35
C LEU A 146 -22.79 -8.07 5.09
N SER A 147 -23.28 -6.91 4.67
CA SER A 147 -22.74 -6.15 3.54
C SER A 147 -21.27 -5.79 3.75
N ARG A 148 -20.89 -5.36 4.95
CA ARG A 148 -19.50 -4.97 5.26
C ARG A 148 -18.57 -6.18 5.39
N LEU A 149 -19.02 -7.28 5.96
CA LEU A 149 -18.26 -8.53 5.98
C LEU A 149 -17.98 -9.05 4.56
N PHE A 150 -19.03 -9.07 3.72
CA PHE A 150 -18.89 -9.49 2.33
C PHE A 150 -18.01 -8.54 1.51
N LEU A 151 -18.19 -7.22 1.69
CA LEU A 151 -17.37 -6.21 1.03
C LEU A 151 -15.90 -6.36 1.40
N GLY A 152 -15.57 -6.47 2.70
CA GLY A 152 -14.20 -6.63 3.16
C GLY A 152 -13.54 -7.87 2.54
N LEU A 153 -14.24 -9.03 2.56
CA LEU A 153 -13.73 -10.26 1.97
C LEU A 153 -13.43 -10.10 0.46
N ALA A 154 -14.33 -9.45 -0.27
CA ALA A 154 -14.16 -9.19 -1.70
C ALA A 154 -13.09 -8.14 -2.02
N GLU A 155 -12.84 -7.18 -1.13
CA GLU A 155 -11.83 -6.14 -1.34
C GLU A 155 -10.41 -6.58 -0.98
N GLY A 156 -10.24 -7.55 -0.10
CA GLY A 156 -8.94 -8.02 0.36
C GLY A 156 -7.95 -8.34 -0.76
N PRO A 157 -8.33 -9.08 -1.81
CA PRO A 157 -7.44 -9.44 -2.91
C PRO A 157 -7.07 -8.27 -3.84
N SER A 158 -7.80 -7.17 -3.80
CA SER A 158 -7.77 -6.10 -4.82
C SER A 158 -6.39 -5.51 -5.06
N SER A 159 -5.67 -5.15 -4.00
CA SER A 159 -4.35 -4.51 -4.11
C SER A 159 -3.36 -5.37 -4.89
N ALA A 160 -3.25 -6.66 -4.53
CA ALA A 160 -2.33 -7.58 -5.19
C ALA A 160 -2.67 -7.78 -6.68
N LEU A 161 -3.96 -7.95 -7.00
CA LEU A 161 -4.41 -8.17 -8.37
C LEU A 161 -4.29 -6.93 -9.23
N LEU A 162 -4.59 -5.74 -8.70
CA LEU A 162 -4.43 -4.46 -9.41
C LEU A 162 -2.97 -4.18 -9.75
N HIS A 163 -2.05 -4.38 -8.79
CA HIS A 163 -0.62 -4.22 -9.04
C HIS A 163 -0.11 -5.25 -10.06
N THR A 164 -0.54 -6.51 -9.95
CA THR A 164 -0.18 -7.56 -10.92
C THR A 164 -0.67 -7.21 -12.32
N ALA A 165 -1.90 -6.73 -12.45
CA ALA A 165 -2.46 -6.30 -13.72
C ALA A 165 -1.70 -5.11 -14.33
N ALA A 166 -1.40 -4.08 -13.54
CA ALA A 166 -0.63 -2.92 -14.00
C ALA A 166 0.79 -3.33 -14.41
N TYR A 167 1.47 -4.13 -13.60
CA TYR A 167 2.84 -4.58 -13.87
C TYR A 167 2.95 -5.51 -15.08
N SER A 168 1.86 -6.14 -15.49
CA SER A 168 1.85 -6.92 -16.72
C SER A 168 2.00 -6.08 -18.00
N TRP A 169 1.76 -4.77 -17.91
CA TRP A 169 1.86 -3.81 -19.02
C TRP A 169 3.14 -2.98 -19.00
N HIS A 170 3.89 -3.00 -17.92
CA HIS A 170 5.10 -2.20 -17.76
C HIS A 170 6.34 -3.06 -17.54
N PRO A 171 7.46 -2.78 -18.22
CA PRO A 171 8.71 -3.50 -18.02
C PRO A 171 9.21 -3.34 -16.58
N PRO A 172 9.95 -4.31 -16.01
CA PRO A 172 10.40 -4.28 -14.61
C PRO A 172 11.07 -2.98 -14.19
N ALA A 173 11.89 -2.39 -15.05
CA ALA A 173 12.59 -1.12 -14.80
C ALA A 173 11.67 0.12 -14.75
N ARG A 174 10.39 0.02 -15.13
CA ARG A 174 9.43 1.14 -15.21
C ARG A 174 8.15 0.90 -14.42
N ARG A 175 8.14 0.00 -13.44
CA ARG A 175 6.97 -0.35 -12.60
C ARG A 175 6.74 0.61 -11.44
N ALA A 176 7.74 1.43 -11.10
CA ALA A 176 7.64 2.36 -9.97
C ALA A 176 6.49 3.37 -10.13
N LEU A 177 6.38 4.02 -11.29
CA LEU A 177 5.33 5.02 -11.52
C LEU A 177 3.90 4.44 -11.55
N PRO A 178 3.60 3.35 -12.29
CA PRO A 178 2.31 2.67 -12.18
C PRO A 178 1.94 2.26 -10.75
N GLY A 179 2.91 1.72 -10.00
CA GLY A 179 2.71 1.38 -8.58
C GLY A 179 2.40 2.59 -7.71
N ALA A 180 3.10 3.71 -7.92
CA ALA A 180 2.85 4.96 -7.20
C ALA A 180 1.46 5.54 -7.50
N LEU A 181 1.00 5.47 -8.76
CA LEU A 181 -0.35 5.91 -9.14
C LEU A 181 -1.43 5.05 -8.48
N LEU A 182 -1.25 3.74 -8.43
CA LEU A 182 -2.14 2.84 -7.68
C LEU A 182 -2.15 3.19 -6.20
N ALA A 183 -0.99 3.38 -5.57
CA ALA A 183 -0.92 3.79 -4.17
C ALA A 183 -1.58 5.15 -3.92
N GLY A 184 -1.49 6.08 -4.88
CA GLY A 184 -2.14 7.39 -4.85
C GLY A 184 -3.67 7.35 -4.95
N ALA A 185 -4.27 6.23 -5.38
CA ALA A 185 -5.72 6.09 -5.53
C ALA A 185 -6.48 6.37 -4.23
N ALA A 186 -5.91 6.00 -3.08
CA ALA A 186 -6.46 6.28 -1.76
C ALA A 186 -6.65 7.78 -1.51
N SER A 187 -5.65 8.58 -1.88
CA SER A 187 -5.70 10.04 -1.70
C SER A 187 -6.65 10.67 -2.73
N ILE A 188 -6.62 10.22 -3.98
CA ILE A 188 -7.54 10.68 -5.03
C ILE A 188 -8.99 10.44 -4.59
N SER A 189 -9.30 9.26 -4.07
CA SER A 189 -10.64 8.91 -3.59
C SER A 189 -11.11 9.86 -2.49
N LYS A 190 -10.26 10.10 -1.48
CA LYS A 190 -10.60 10.95 -0.33
C LYS A 190 -10.69 12.44 -0.69
N ILE A 191 -9.89 12.89 -1.67
CA ILE A 191 -9.87 14.31 -2.08
C ILE A 191 -11.01 14.62 -3.05
N ALA A 192 -11.33 13.71 -3.98
CA ALA A 192 -12.28 13.98 -5.06
C ALA A 192 -13.62 13.25 -4.88
N ILE A 193 -13.60 11.95 -4.56
CA ILE A 193 -14.82 11.14 -4.53
C ILE A 193 -15.58 11.31 -3.21
N ALA A 194 -14.89 11.40 -2.07
CA ALA A 194 -15.56 11.55 -0.79
C ALA A 194 -16.42 12.84 -0.70
N PRO A 195 -15.95 14.03 -1.15
CA PRO A 195 -16.80 15.21 -1.22
C PRO A 195 -17.98 15.04 -2.17
N LEU A 196 -17.79 14.36 -3.32
CA LEU A 196 -18.88 14.07 -4.26
C LEU A 196 -19.95 13.17 -3.61
N LEU A 197 -19.54 12.12 -2.89
CA LEU A 197 -20.46 11.26 -2.15
C LEU A 197 -21.18 12.02 -1.03
N ALA A 198 -20.51 12.97 -0.36
CA ALA A 198 -21.14 13.83 0.62
C ALA A 198 -22.24 14.72 -0.01
N VAL A 199 -21.97 15.32 -1.17
CA VAL A 199 -22.98 16.08 -1.95
C VAL A 199 -24.18 15.18 -2.29
N ILE A 200 -23.92 13.97 -2.82
CA ILE A 200 -24.99 13.03 -3.17
C ILE A 200 -25.79 12.66 -1.93
N THR A 201 -25.11 12.37 -0.80
CA THR A 201 -25.77 12.00 0.47
C THR A 201 -26.68 13.11 0.99
N VAL A 202 -26.22 14.35 0.94
CA VAL A 202 -27.00 15.51 1.44
C VAL A 202 -28.15 15.85 0.50
N SER A 203 -27.94 15.80 -0.82
CA SER A 203 -28.94 16.22 -1.82
C SER A 203 -30.02 15.17 -2.11
N PHE A 204 -29.65 13.89 -2.10
CA PHE A 204 -30.50 12.78 -2.54
C PHE A 204 -30.68 11.69 -1.49
N GLY A 205 -29.92 11.74 -0.39
CA GLY A 205 -29.92 10.74 0.67
C GLY A 205 -28.82 9.69 0.50
N TRP A 206 -28.47 9.03 1.61
CA TRP A 206 -27.36 8.09 1.69
C TRP A 206 -27.48 6.86 0.77
N ARG A 207 -28.71 6.45 0.45
CA ARG A 207 -28.96 5.32 -0.48
C ARG A 207 -28.41 5.62 -1.86
N TRP A 208 -28.52 6.84 -2.32
CA TRP A 208 -27.99 7.25 -3.62
C TRP A 208 -26.47 7.25 -3.69
N ALA A 209 -25.78 7.48 -2.55
CA ALA A 209 -24.34 7.33 -2.52
C ALA A 209 -23.90 5.87 -2.75
N LEU A 210 -24.61 4.90 -2.17
CA LEU A 210 -24.36 3.48 -2.41
C LEU A 210 -24.70 3.07 -3.86
N ILE A 211 -25.80 3.56 -4.42
CA ILE A 211 -26.19 3.33 -5.82
C ILE A 211 -25.11 3.92 -6.77
N ALA A 212 -24.62 5.11 -6.50
CA ALA A 212 -23.61 5.75 -7.32
C ALA A 212 -22.30 4.95 -7.34
N LEU A 213 -21.87 4.41 -6.20
CA LEU A 213 -20.69 3.54 -6.11
C LEU A 213 -20.89 2.22 -6.87
N ALA A 214 -22.04 1.56 -6.66
CA ALA A 214 -22.38 0.34 -7.38
C ALA A 214 -22.43 0.57 -8.89
N ALA A 215 -23.08 1.65 -9.34
CA ALA A 215 -23.13 2.04 -10.75
C ALA A 215 -21.74 2.33 -11.33
N GLY A 216 -20.89 3.05 -10.58
CA GLY A 216 -19.50 3.31 -10.96
C GLY A 216 -18.70 2.02 -11.17
N GLY A 217 -18.84 1.03 -10.29
CA GLY A 217 -18.24 -0.29 -10.44
C GLY A 217 -18.76 -1.06 -11.66
N LEU A 218 -20.06 -1.02 -11.93
CA LEU A 218 -20.67 -1.66 -13.09
C LEU A 218 -20.23 -1.00 -14.42
N ILE A 219 -20.23 0.33 -14.48
CA ILE A 219 -19.72 1.07 -15.64
C ILE A 219 -18.25 0.72 -15.89
N TRP A 220 -17.45 0.65 -14.81
CA TRP A 220 -16.05 0.24 -14.92
C TRP A 220 -15.94 -1.17 -15.52
N CYS A 221 -16.75 -2.13 -15.09
CA CYS A 221 -16.74 -3.49 -15.65
C CYS A 221 -17.01 -3.50 -17.15
N VAL A 222 -17.96 -2.72 -17.64
CA VAL A 222 -18.27 -2.62 -19.07
C VAL A 222 -17.06 -2.08 -19.84
N ILE A 223 -16.46 -0.98 -19.37
CA ILE A 223 -15.28 -0.37 -19.99
C ILE A 223 -14.11 -1.35 -19.96
N TRP A 224 -13.89 -2.02 -18.82
CA TRP A 224 -12.81 -3.00 -18.65
C TRP A 224 -12.94 -4.18 -19.60
N LEU A 225 -14.12 -4.77 -19.70
CA LEU A 225 -14.36 -5.91 -20.58
C LEU A 225 -14.19 -5.57 -22.06
N SER A 226 -14.48 -4.31 -22.46
CA SER A 226 -14.31 -3.85 -23.83
C SER A 226 -12.87 -3.46 -24.18
N THR A 227 -12.05 -3.09 -23.18
CA THR A 227 -10.72 -2.53 -23.42
C THR A 227 -9.57 -3.47 -23.03
N TRP A 228 -9.84 -4.46 -22.15
CA TRP A 228 -8.80 -5.32 -21.62
C TRP A 228 -8.09 -6.16 -22.68
N ARG A 229 -6.78 -6.15 -22.62
CA ARG A 229 -5.87 -7.06 -23.34
C ARG A 229 -4.83 -7.60 -22.36
N ASN A 230 -4.25 -8.76 -22.67
CA ASN A 230 -3.18 -9.32 -21.85
C ASN A 230 -1.89 -8.52 -22.05
N GLY A 231 -1.26 -8.12 -20.95
CA GLY A 231 -0.02 -7.38 -21.00
C GLY A 231 1.16 -8.25 -21.46
N PRO A 232 2.15 -7.63 -22.13
CA PRO A 232 3.30 -8.34 -22.70
C PRO A 232 4.27 -8.93 -21.63
N TYR A 233 4.16 -8.45 -20.37
CA TYR A 233 5.04 -8.85 -19.26
C TYR A 233 4.35 -9.76 -18.25
N ILE A 234 3.33 -10.51 -18.64
CA ILE A 234 2.75 -11.55 -17.78
C ILE A 234 3.84 -12.59 -17.52
N ALA A 235 4.25 -12.75 -16.28
CA ALA A 235 5.22 -13.74 -15.88
C ALA A 235 4.68 -15.13 -16.21
N SER A 236 5.25 -15.79 -17.24
CA SER A 236 5.12 -17.23 -17.40
C SER A 236 5.77 -17.85 -16.17
N GLY A 237 4.98 -18.50 -15.31
CA GLY A 237 5.32 -18.95 -13.96
C GLY A 237 6.52 -19.91 -13.81
N LYS A 238 7.70 -19.51 -14.24
CA LYS A 238 8.96 -20.10 -13.84
C LYS A 238 9.95 -19.01 -13.53
N THR A 239 9.98 -18.60 -12.26
CA THR A 239 11.16 -17.94 -11.73
C THR A 239 12.27 -18.99 -11.75
N THR A 240 13.17 -18.89 -12.73
CA THR A 240 14.43 -19.65 -12.71
C THR A 240 15.14 -19.25 -11.42
N ALA A 241 15.24 -20.20 -10.49
CA ALA A 241 16.04 -20.03 -9.31
C ALA A 241 17.49 -19.85 -9.78
N SER A 242 18.02 -18.65 -9.69
CA SER A 242 19.45 -18.39 -9.87
C SER A 242 20.21 -19.23 -8.85
N ALA A 243 21.25 -19.96 -9.31
CA ALA A 243 22.08 -20.81 -8.47
C ALA A 243 22.82 -20.01 -7.36
N ASP A 244 22.98 -18.69 -7.55
CA ASP A 244 23.65 -17.77 -6.62
C ASP A 244 22.69 -17.07 -5.64
N ALA A 245 21.52 -17.67 -5.36
CA ALA A 245 20.58 -17.01 -4.47
C ALA A 245 21.01 -17.16 -3.01
N GLU A 246 21.02 -16.02 -2.32
CA GLU A 246 21.24 -15.92 -0.88
C GLU A 246 20.42 -16.98 -0.09
N PRO A 247 21.03 -17.71 0.85
CA PRO A 247 20.33 -18.71 1.63
C PRO A 247 19.15 -18.14 2.41
N ALA A 248 18.11 -18.94 2.56
CA ALA A 248 16.92 -18.50 3.30
C ALA A 248 17.23 -18.41 4.80
N THR A 249 16.81 -17.32 5.42
CA THR A 249 16.87 -17.15 6.89
C THR A 249 15.64 -17.79 7.53
N PRO A 250 15.75 -18.44 8.71
CA PRO A 250 14.59 -18.96 9.42
C PRO A 250 13.55 -17.86 9.66
N TRP A 251 12.29 -18.10 9.30
CA TRP A 251 11.19 -17.13 9.41
C TRP A 251 11.04 -16.55 10.81
N ILE A 252 11.18 -17.41 11.83
CA ILE A 252 11.07 -16.99 13.23
C ILE A 252 12.14 -15.97 13.63
N SER A 253 13.34 -16.05 13.04
CA SER A 253 14.43 -15.10 13.29
C SER A 253 14.11 -13.72 12.70
N ILE A 254 13.48 -13.69 11.52
CA ILE A 254 13.03 -12.45 10.89
C ILE A 254 11.92 -11.82 11.74
N PHE A 255 10.88 -12.58 12.11
CA PHE A 255 9.72 -12.08 12.86
C PHE A 255 10.04 -11.69 14.30
N ARG A 256 11.11 -12.24 14.90
CA ARG A 256 11.62 -11.85 16.23
C ARG A 256 12.67 -10.75 16.18
N SER A 257 13.05 -10.26 15.01
CA SER A 257 13.99 -9.14 14.93
C SER A 257 13.35 -7.87 15.53
N ARG A 258 14.19 -7.07 16.17
CA ARG A 258 13.72 -5.86 16.86
C ARG A 258 13.10 -4.87 15.87
N THR A 259 13.69 -4.74 14.69
CA THR A 259 13.18 -3.88 13.62
C THR A 259 11.80 -4.33 13.12
N PHE A 260 11.59 -5.66 12.97
CA PHE A 260 10.29 -6.19 12.55
C PHE A 260 9.21 -5.95 13.60
N VAL A 261 9.47 -6.34 14.86
CA VAL A 261 8.47 -6.25 15.94
C VAL A 261 8.08 -4.80 16.21
N THR A 262 9.05 -3.92 16.43
CA THR A 262 8.75 -2.53 16.75
C THR A 262 8.17 -1.78 15.53
N GLY A 263 8.64 -2.10 14.32
CA GLY A 263 8.06 -1.58 13.08
C GLY A 263 6.60 -2.01 12.91
N ALA A 264 6.27 -3.28 13.17
CA ALA A 264 4.91 -3.79 13.10
C ALA A 264 3.98 -3.07 14.09
N LEU A 265 4.44 -2.81 15.31
CA LEU A 265 3.67 -2.04 16.32
C LEU A 265 3.41 -0.61 15.85
N VAL A 266 4.42 0.07 15.28
CA VAL A 266 4.26 1.43 14.75
C VAL A 266 3.24 1.47 13.61
N VAL A 267 3.40 0.61 12.58
CA VAL A 267 2.48 0.63 11.44
C VAL A 267 1.08 0.19 11.83
N MET A 268 0.93 -0.71 12.81
CA MET A 268 -0.36 -1.11 13.37
C MET A 268 -1.05 0.07 14.06
N SER A 269 -0.33 0.83 14.91
CA SER A 269 -0.88 2.00 15.61
C SER A 269 -1.25 3.13 14.65
N VAL A 270 -0.45 3.37 13.61
CA VAL A 270 -0.77 4.37 12.59
C VAL A 270 -1.94 3.92 11.71
N TYR A 271 -2.02 2.63 11.39
CA TYR A 271 -3.17 2.13 10.63
C TYR A 271 -4.48 2.16 11.44
N ALA A 272 -4.39 2.03 12.76
CA ALA A 272 -5.51 2.31 13.67
C ALA A 272 -6.02 3.75 13.49
N LEU A 273 -5.12 4.74 13.47
CA LEU A 273 -5.48 6.14 13.17
C LEU A 273 -6.12 6.28 11.77
N VAL A 274 -5.54 5.64 10.75
CA VAL A 274 -6.10 5.67 9.38
C VAL A 274 -7.53 5.12 9.34
N SER A 275 -7.79 4.01 10.00
CA SER A 275 -9.11 3.38 10.02
C SER A 275 -10.14 4.21 10.81
N VAL A 276 -9.72 4.85 11.90
CA VAL A 276 -10.58 5.76 12.66
C VAL A 276 -10.90 7.02 11.85
N VAL A 277 -9.93 7.58 11.15
CA VAL A 277 -10.17 8.72 10.23
C VAL A 277 -11.18 8.30 9.14
N LEU A 278 -11.04 7.12 8.55
CA LEU A 278 -11.98 6.65 7.52
C LEU A 278 -13.40 6.45 8.04
N THR A 279 -13.55 6.03 9.29
CA THR A 279 -14.87 5.70 9.86
C THR A 279 -15.50 6.90 10.55
N TRP A 280 -14.71 7.71 11.27
CA TRP A 280 -15.21 8.65 12.25
C TRP A 280 -14.91 10.11 11.98
N LEU A 281 -14.00 10.45 11.02
CA LEU A 281 -13.67 11.85 10.76
C LEU A 281 -14.87 12.71 10.37
N PRO A 282 -15.83 12.27 9.51
CA PRO A 282 -17.03 13.05 9.24
C PRO A 282 -17.90 13.23 10.48
N SER A 283 -18.13 12.16 11.26
CA SER A 283 -18.92 12.24 12.50
C SER A 283 -18.28 13.17 13.54
N TYR A 284 -16.96 13.08 13.73
CA TYR A 284 -16.23 14.03 14.59
C TYR A 284 -16.37 15.47 14.11
N SER A 285 -16.30 15.68 12.80
CA SER A 285 -16.44 17.04 12.23
C SER A 285 -17.85 17.57 12.42
N GLU A 286 -18.89 16.73 12.26
CA GLU A 286 -20.29 17.12 12.39
C GLU A 286 -20.69 17.28 13.86
N GLU A 287 -20.58 16.23 14.68
CA GLU A 287 -21.02 16.20 16.07
C GLU A 287 -20.02 16.84 17.04
N GLY A 288 -18.72 16.71 16.76
CA GLY A 288 -17.66 17.20 17.64
C GLY A 288 -17.25 18.64 17.37
N LEU A 289 -17.16 19.04 16.10
CA LEU A 289 -16.66 20.36 15.71
C LEU A 289 -17.74 21.30 15.18
N GLY A 290 -18.98 20.83 15.01
CA GLY A 290 -20.13 21.67 14.60
C GLY A 290 -20.15 22.05 13.11
N TYR A 291 -19.41 21.35 12.25
CA TYR A 291 -19.48 21.58 10.81
C TYR A 291 -20.79 21.02 10.24
N SER A 292 -21.26 21.60 9.13
CA SER A 292 -22.40 21.02 8.41
C SER A 292 -22.06 19.64 7.85
N ARG A 293 -23.07 18.80 7.61
CA ARG A 293 -22.90 17.44 7.05
C ARG A 293 -22.12 17.43 5.73
N LEU A 294 -22.37 18.44 4.87
CA LEU A 294 -21.63 18.58 3.61
C LEU A 294 -20.15 18.91 3.85
N GLN A 295 -19.86 19.84 4.75
CA GLN A 295 -18.48 20.18 5.10
C GLN A 295 -17.78 18.98 5.73
N SER A 296 -18.43 18.28 6.67
CA SER A 296 -17.91 17.12 7.37
C SER A 296 -17.51 15.98 6.42
N GLY A 297 -18.35 15.66 5.42
CA GLY A 297 -18.02 14.67 4.41
C GLY A 297 -16.83 15.05 3.52
N SER A 298 -16.53 16.35 3.41
CA SER A 298 -15.38 16.85 2.65
C SER A 298 -14.08 16.89 3.46
N MET A 299 -14.14 16.71 4.78
CA MET A 299 -12.97 16.82 5.69
C MET A 299 -11.89 15.77 5.43
N PHE A 300 -12.21 14.66 4.74
CA PHE A 300 -11.20 13.67 4.31
C PHE A 300 -10.10 14.26 3.42
N ALA A 301 -10.37 15.34 2.70
CA ALA A 301 -9.40 15.95 1.79
C ALA A 301 -8.17 16.48 2.54
N PHE A 302 -8.35 17.15 3.67
CA PHE A 302 -7.26 17.83 4.38
C PHE A 302 -6.18 16.87 4.88
N PRO A 303 -6.48 15.83 5.70
CA PRO A 303 -5.46 14.86 6.13
C PRO A 303 -4.84 14.12 4.94
N SER A 304 -5.62 13.89 3.87
CA SER A 304 -5.15 13.14 2.71
C SER A 304 -4.16 13.94 1.85
N ILE A 305 -4.36 15.24 1.69
CA ILE A 305 -3.41 16.13 1.00
C ILE A 305 -2.11 16.21 1.80
N VAL A 306 -2.18 16.50 3.10
CA VAL A 306 -0.99 16.60 3.95
C VAL A 306 -0.26 15.27 4.00
N GLY A 307 -0.99 14.15 4.16
CA GLY A 307 -0.43 12.79 4.18
C GLY A 307 0.28 12.44 2.89
N LEU A 308 -0.32 12.70 1.73
CA LEU A 308 0.29 12.43 0.44
C LEU A 308 1.57 13.26 0.24
N LEU A 309 1.53 14.55 0.55
CA LEU A 309 2.69 15.44 0.40
C LEU A 309 3.85 14.98 1.29
N LEU A 310 3.62 14.76 2.58
CA LEU A 310 4.66 14.35 3.51
C LEU A 310 5.19 12.96 3.20
N MET A 311 4.34 12.02 2.82
CA MET A 311 4.73 10.66 2.42
C MET A 311 5.64 10.67 1.18
N VAL A 312 5.30 11.45 0.15
CA VAL A 312 6.11 11.55 -1.07
C VAL A 312 7.43 12.29 -0.80
N LEU A 313 7.38 13.42 -0.10
CA LEU A 313 8.57 14.20 0.24
C LEU A 313 9.56 13.40 1.10
N SER A 314 9.06 12.70 2.13
CA SER A 314 9.90 11.87 3.01
C SER A 314 10.53 10.70 2.25
N SER A 315 9.79 10.05 1.36
CA SER A 315 10.30 8.93 0.54
C SER A 315 11.40 9.40 -0.41
N ILE A 316 11.18 10.48 -1.17
CA ILE A 316 12.18 11.05 -2.09
C ILE A 316 13.42 11.50 -1.33
N THR A 317 13.24 12.15 -0.18
CA THR A 317 14.35 12.64 0.65
C THR A 317 15.15 11.46 1.21
N SER A 318 14.47 10.43 1.72
CA SER A 318 15.10 9.22 2.22
C SER A 318 15.97 8.55 1.15
N ASP A 319 15.42 8.30 -0.04
CA ASP A 319 16.15 7.62 -1.12
C ASP A 319 17.37 8.44 -1.59
N ARG A 320 17.21 9.76 -1.72
CA ARG A 320 18.32 10.66 -2.10
C ARG A 320 19.43 10.72 -1.04
N MET A 321 19.08 10.73 0.24
CA MET A 321 20.07 10.80 1.31
C MET A 321 20.78 9.46 1.52
N ILE A 322 20.06 8.33 1.40
CA ILE A 322 20.68 6.99 1.43
C ILE A 322 21.66 6.82 0.28
N SER A 323 21.32 7.27 -0.93
CA SER A 323 22.24 7.22 -2.07
C SER A 323 23.51 8.08 -1.89
N LYS A 324 23.49 9.04 -0.95
CA LYS A 324 24.63 9.88 -0.54
C LYS A 324 25.36 9.34 0.69
N GLY A 325 25.03 8.15 1.18
CA GLY A 325 25.71 7.49 2.29
C GLY A 325 25.09 7.68 3.67
N ALA A 326 23.89 8.26 3.76
CA ALA A 326 23.17 8.32 5.04
C ALA A 326 22.67 6.93 5.46
N THR A 327 22.59 6.71 6.78
CA THR A 327 22.19 5.41 7.36
C THR A 327 20.69 5.13 7.15
N SER A 328 20.37 3.86 6.87
CA SER A 328 18.99 3.39 6.75
C SER A 328 18.21 3.59 8.04
N ARG A 329 18.85 3.34 9.19
CA ARG A 329 18.27 3.57 10.52
C ARG A 329 17.77 5.00 10.68
N MET A 330 18.59 5.99 10.34
CA MET A 330 18.24 7.40 10.50
C MET A 330 17.01 7.77 9.64
N LEU A 331 16.99 7.37 8.38
CA LEU A 331 15.99 7.85 7.43
C LEU A 331 14.72 7.00 7.37
N ARG A 332 14.83 5.69 7.64
CA ARG A 332 13.69 4.77 7.55
C ARG A 332 13.06 4.42 8.89
N ILE A 333 13.75 4.70 10.00
CA ILE A 333 13.24 4.46 11.36
C ILE A 333 13.13 5.77 12.14
N VAL A 334 14.25 6.50 12.35
CA VAL A 334 14.26 7.67 13.25
C VAL A 334 13.35 8.78 12.73
N VAL A 335 13.53 9.20 11.49
CA VAL A 335 12.72 10.29 10.89
C VAL A 335 11.21 10.00 10.94
N PRO A 336 10.69 8.87 10.43
CA PRO A 336 9.25 8.61 10.52
C PRO A 336 8.76 8.38 11.96
N SER A 337 9.56 7.78 12.85
CA SER A 337 9.18 7.61 14.27
C SER A 337 9.07 8.95 15.00
N VAL A 338 9.97 9.91 14.73
CA VAL A 338 9.84 11.30 15.23
C VAL A 338 8.57 11.94 14.66
N GLY A 339 8.25 11.71 13.37
CA GLY A 339 6.99 12.14 12.78
C GLY A 339 5.77 11.58 13.52
N VAL A 340 5.77 10.29 13.89
CA VAL A 340 4.70 9.68 14.70
C VAL A 340 4.65 10.25 16.12
N LEU A 341 5.79 10.59 16.74
CA LEU A 341 5.80 11.29 18.03
C LEU A 341 5.15 12.67 17.91
N VAL A 342 5.48 13.42 16.88
CA VAL A 342 4.82 14.72 16.61
C VAL A 342 3.32 14.52 16.42
N SER A 343 2.91 13.52 15.64
CA SER A 343 1.50 13.14 15.48
C SER A 343 0.86 12.83 16.84
N GLY A 344 1.52 12.03 17.67
CA GLY A 344 1.03 11.65 19.00
C GLY A 344 0.81 12.86 19.90
N VAL A 345 1.76 13.81 19.93
CA VAL A 345 1.63 15.07 20.69
C VAL A 345 0.48 15.93 20.17
N LEU A 346 0.37 16.08 18.86
CA LEU A 346 -0.72 16.84 18.24
C LEU A 346 -2.09 16.25 18.58
N LEU A 347 -2.24 14.91 18.47
CA LEU A 347 -3.49 14.23 18.82
C LEU A 347 -3.77 14.26 20.33
N PHE A 348 -2.73 14.22 21.17
CA PHE A 348 -2.87 14.36 22.62
C PHE A 348 -3.44 15.73 23.01
N LEU A 349 -3.05 16.78 22.31
CA LEU A 349 -3.52 18.14 22.55
C LEU A 349 -4.93 18.42 22.01
N LEU A 350 -5.49 17.52 21.20
CA LEU A 350 -6.76 17.74 20.50
C LEU A 350 -7.93 18.10 21.42
N PRO A 351 -8.12 17.46 22.62
CA PRO A 351 -9.21 17.83 23.54
C PRO A 351 -9.08 19.25 24.12
N SER A 352 -7.88 19.81 24.13
CA SER A 352 -7.61 21.17 24.67
C SER A 352 -7.89 22.29 23.67
N VAL A 353 -8.25 21.92 22.41
CA VAL A 353 -8.42 22.88 21.32
C VAL A 353 -9.87 23.33 21.23
N GLY A 354 -10.10 24.61 21.52
CA GLY A 354 -11.44 25.22 21.52
C GLY A 354 -11.95 25.66 20.13
N THR A 355 -11.12 25.63 19.09
CA THR A 355 -11.49 26.13 17.76
C THR A 355 -11.51 25.02 16.71
N PRO A 356 -12.65 24.82 15.99
CA PRO A 356 -12.80 23.72 15.02
C PRO A 356 -11.73 23.69 13.94
N ILE A 357 -11.35 24.84 13.39
CA ILE A 357 -10.35 24.93 12.32
C ILE A 357 -8.95 24.47 12.79
N VAL A 358 -8.59 24.79 14.04
CA VAL A 358 -7.30 24.37 14.63
C VAL A 358 -7.33 22.85 14.88
N ALA A 359 -8.45 22.29 15.32
CA ALA A 359 -8.61 20.85 15.49
C ALA A 359 -8.42 20.09 14.15
N VAL A 360 -9.03 20.56 13.07
CA VAL A 360 -8.84 20.00 11.72
C VAL A 360 -7.38 20.13 11.27
N ALA A 361 -6.73 21.25 11.52
CA ALA A 361 -5.33 21.47 11.16
C ALA A 361 -4.40 20.51 11.93
N ILE A 362 -4.58 20.38 13.25
CA ILE A 362 -3.83 19.48 14.13
C ILE A 362 -4.00 18.03 13.65
N LEU A 363 -5.23 17.61 13.41
CA LEU A 363 -5.52 16.24 12.95
C LEU A 363 -4.91 15.99 11.57
N SER A 364 -4.99 16.96 10.65
CA SER A 364 -4.44 16.81 9.29
C SER A 364 -2.92 16.73 9.28
N ILE A 365 -2.25 17.58 10.07
CA ILE A 365 -0.78 17.59 10.20
C ILE A 365 -0.33 16.30 10.90
N GLY A 366 -0.98 15.94 12.02
CA GLY A 366 -0.67 14.70 12.74
C GLY A 366 -0.83 13.46 11.87
N TYR A 367 -1.93 13.35 11.16
CA TYR A 367 -2.15 12.27 10.18
C TYR A 367 -1.07 12.24 9.11
N GLY A 368 -0.68 13.41 8.60
CA GLY A 368 0.34 13.53 7.57
C GLY A 368 1.71 13.03 8.03
N PHE A 369 2.16 13.42 9.22
CA PHE A 369 3.40 12.91 9.80
C PHE A 369 3.33 11.40 10.04
N ALA A 370 2.23 10.88 10.57
CA ALA A 370 2.02 9.46 10.79
C ALA A 370 2.08 8.65 9.49
N ALA A 371 1.51 9.17 8.39
CA ALA A 371 1.47 8.46 7.10
C ALA A 371 2.84 8.17 6.49
N THR A 372 3.89 8.90 6.89
CA THR A 372 5.27 8.69 6.40
C THR A 372 5.85 7.31 6.76
N VAL A 373 5.30 6.65 7.79
CA VAL A 373 5.80 5.32 8.21
C VAL A 373 5.56 4.24 7.17
N PHE A 374 4.49 4.29 6.39
CA PHE A 374 4.14 3.20 5.50
C PHE A 374 5.23 2.88 4.48
N PRO A 375 5.71 3.80 3.64
CA PRO A 375 6.78 3.50 2.70
C PRO A 375 8.12 3.25 3.40
N LEU A 376 8.44 4.00 4.45
CA LEU A 376 9.77 3.96 5.06
C LEU A 376 9.99 2.71 5.91
N PHE A 377 9.02 2.31 6.74
CA PHE A 377 9.11 1.05 7.49
C PHE A 377 8.99 -0.19 6.60
N ASN A 378 8.16 -0.16 5.54
CA ASN A 378 8.13 -1.24 4.57
C ASN A 378 9.51 -1.44 3.91
N ALA A 379 10.20 -0.35 3.57
CA ALA A 379 11.56 -0.42 3.02
C ALA A 379 12.58 -0.94 4.05
N ALA A 380 12.48 -0.52 5.32
CA ALA A 380 13.34 -1.01 6.40
C ALA A 380 13.15 -2.52 6.64
N VAL A 381 11.90 -2.99 6.69
CA VAL A 381 11.58 -4.42 6.85
C VAL A 381 12.01 -5.25 5.64
N ALA A 382 11.87 -4.72 4.42
CA ALA A 382 12.36 -5.38 3.21
C ALA A 382 13.90 -5.54 3.21
N GLU A 383 14.63 -4.63 3.85
CA GLU A 383 16.08 -4.63 3.91
C GLU A 383 16.65 -5.74 4.80
N ILE A 384 15.96 -6.11 5.90
CA ILE A 384 16.46 -7.07 6.89
C ILE A 384 16.33 -8.53 6.44
N CYS A 385 15.53 -8.84 5.42
CA CYS A 385 15.30 -10.21 4.98
C CYS A 385 15.90 -10.49 3.59
N PRO A 386 16.22 -11.76 3.26
CA PRO A 386 16.66 -12.14 1.92
C PRO A 386 15.61 -11.80 0.85
N PRO A 387 16.02 -11.42 -0.38
CA PRO A 387 15.11 -11.01 -1.45
C PRO A 387 13.97 -12.00 -1.75
N ARG A 388 14.23 -13.32 -1.62
CA ARG A 388 13.23 -14.37 -1.81
C ARG A 388 12.15 -14.39 -0.74
N GLN A 389 12.43 -13.88 0.47
CA GLN A 389 11.52 -13.87 1.60
C GLN A 389 10.83 -12.52 1.81
N THR A 390 11.21 -11.48 1.06
CA THR A 390 10.67 -10.11 1.21
C THR A 390 9.15 -10.07 1.09
N ALA A 391 8.58 -10.73 0.08
CA ALA A 391 7.13 -10.72 -0.13
C ALA A 391 6.37 -11.36 1.05
N GLY A 392 6.84 -12.49 1.56
CA GLY A 392 6.24 -13.16 2.72
C GLY A 392 6.40 -12.35 4.01
N THR A 393 7.59 -11.75 4.21
CA THR A 393 7.86 -10.90 5.38
C THR A 393 6.94 -9.67 5.39
N LEU A 394 6.84 -8.96 4.28
CA LEU A 394 5.93 -7.83 4.13
C LEU A 394 4.46 -8.25 4.23
N GLY A 395 4.09 -9.43 3.75
CA GLY A 395 2.74 -9.98 3.89
C GLY A 395 2.33 -10.11 5.36
N VAL A 396 3.17 -10.71 6.20
CA VAL A 396 2.93 -10.83 7.64
C VAL A 396 2.94 -9.45 8.31
N PHE A 397 3.85 -8.57 7.92
CA PHE A 397 3.95 -7.21 8.45
C PHE A 397 2.66 -6.41 8.20
N LEU A 398 2.12 -6.47 6.99
CA LEU A 398 0.86 -5.81 6.62
C LEU A 398 -0.38 -6.49 7.26
N ALA A 399 -0.33 -7.80 7.51
CA ALA A 399 -1.38 -8.49 8.25
C ALA A 399 -1.45 -8.01 9.71
N ILE A 400 -0.31 -7.82 10.38
CA ILE A 400 -0.25 -7.24 11.72
C ILE A 400 -0.75 -5.79 11.70
N MET A 401 -0.34 -5.00 10.71
CA MET A 401 -0.86 -3.65 10.50
C MET A 401 -2.39 -3.60 10.48
N ALA A 402 -3.03 -4.55 9.79
CA ALA A 402 -4.48 -4.59 9.65
C ALA A 402 -5.24 -4.82 10.97
N ILE A 403 -4.58 -5.36 12.02
CA ILE A 403 -5.16 -5.50 13.36
C ILE A 403 -5.52 -4.12 13.94
N GLY A 404 -4.74 -3.08 13.63
CA GLY A 404 -5.09 -1.70 14.00
C GLY A 404 -6.45 -1.26 13.43
N GLY A 405 -6.70 -1.61 12.16
CA GLY A 405 -8.00 -1.35 11.51
C GLY A 405 -9.15 -2.17 12.09
N LEU A 406 -8.86 -3.39 12.56
CA LEU A 406 -9.85 -4.25 13.20
C LEU A 406 -10.30 -3.73 14.57
N VAL A 407 -9.37 -3.19 15.36
CA VAL A 407 -9.66 -2.82 16.77
C VAL A 407 -10.14 -1.38 16.90
N ALA A 408 -9.50 -0.44 16.22
CA ALA A 408 -9.62 0.97 16.52
C ALA A 408 -11.00 1.60 16.21
N PRO A 409 -11.71 1.27 15.12
CA PRO A 409 -13.04 1.84 14.87
C PRO A 409 -14.05 1.47 15.94
N TYR A 410 -14.05 0.20 16.40
CA TYR A 410 -14.92 -0.24 17.49
C TYR A 410 -14.56 0.41 18.83
N ALA A 411 -13.28 0.40 19.19
CA ALA A 411 -12.80 1.04 20.43
C ALA A 411 -13.17 2.53 20.47
N THR A 412 -13.03 3.25 19.36
CA THR A 412 -13.47 4.65 19.23
C THR A 412 -14.98 4.79 19.49
N GLY A 413 -15.80 3.92 18.87
CA GLY A 413 -17.24 3.94 19.09
C GLY A 413 -17.64 3.71 20.55
N VAL A 414 -16.97 2.79 21.24
CA VAL A 414 -17.20 2.54 22.68
C VAL A 414 -16.80 3.76 23.52
N ILE A 415 -15.68 4.42 23.22
CA ILE A 415 -15.27 5.64 23.92
C ILE A 415 -16.28 6.76 23.71
N VAL A 416 -16.80 6.92 22.49
CA VAL A 416 -17.80 7.95 22.17
C VAL A 416 -19.12 7.67 22.88
N ASP A 417 -19.60 6.40 22.93
CA ASP A 417 -20.83 6.05 23.63
C ASP A 417 -20.71 6.20 25.16
N ALA A 418 -19.52 6.09 25.73
CA ALA A 418 -19.26 6.25 27.16
C ALA A 418 -18.99 7.71 27.60
N ALA A 419 -18.76 8.63 26.66
CA ALA A 419 -18.44 10.02 26.95
C ALA A 419 -19.68 10.86 27.28
N ALA A 420 -19.50 11.97 28.02
CA ALA A 420 -20.61 12.87 28.34
C ALA A 420 -21.13 13.61 27.10
N THR A 421 -20.27 13.90 26.13
CA THR A 421 -20.62 14.50 24.85
C THR A 421 -19.88 13.80 23.69
N PRO A 422 -20.46 13.76 22.48
CA PRO A 422 -19.77 13.20 21.32
C PRO A 422 -18.42 13.88 21.03
N ALA A 423 -18.35 15.18 21.19
CA ALA A 423 -17.12 15.97 21.01
C ALA A 423 -15.98 15.48 21.90
N GLU A 424 -16.27 15.29 23.19
CA GLU A 424 -15.32 14.78 24.17
C GLU A 424 -14.89 13.34 23.86
N GLY A 425 -15.87 12.49 23.47
CA GLY A 425 -15.61 11.10 23.12
C GLY A 425 -14.65 10.95 21.93
N TYR A 426 -14.91 11.68 20.86
CA TYR A 426 -14.01 11.66 19.67
C TYR A 426 -12.62 12.22 19.98
N ALA A 427 -12.55 13.35 20.71
CA ALA A 427 -11.28 13.95 21.07
C ALA A 427 -10.45 13.01 21.97
N THR A 428 -11.10 12.36 22.95
CA THR A 428 -10.46 11.33 23.80
C THR A 428 -9.99 10.13 22.99
N ALA A 429 -10.77 9.66 22.03
CA ALA A 429 -10.37 8.55 21.18
C ALA A 429 -9.13 8.89 20.35
N PHE A 430 -9.05 10.07 19.74
CA PHE A 430 -7.86 10.54 19.05
C PHE A 430 -6.66 10.71 19.99
N GLN A 431 -6.89 11.19 21.22
CA GLN A 431 -5.85 11.30 22.25
C GLN A 431 -5.27 9.93 22.60
N VAL A 432 -6.10 8.93 22.84
CA VAL A 432 -5.66 7.53 23.12
C VAL A 432 -4.85 6.98 21.96
N LEU A 433 -5.32 7.17 20.71
CA LEU A 433 -4.57 6.76 19.53
C LEU A 433 -3.21 7.46 19.43
N GLY A 434 -3.15 8.75 19.75
CA GLY A 434 -1.92 9.53 19.79
C GLY A 434 -0.91 8.98 20.81
N ILE A 435 -1.38 8.64 22.02
CA ILE A 435 -0.55 8.06 23.10
C ILE A 435 -0.01 6.69 22.64
N VAL A 436 -0.86 5.80 22.14
CA VAL A 436 -0.46 4.47 21.67
C VAL A 436 0.57 4.58 20.56
N ALA A 437 0.34 5.46 19.58
CA ALA A 437 1.28 5.69 18.49
C ALA A 437 2.63 6.25 18.99
N ALA A 438 2.61 7.20 19.92
CA ALA A 438 3.83 7.76 20.51
C ALA A 438 4.64 6.70 21.27
N VAL A 439 3.99 5.85 22.08
CA VAL A 439 4.65 4.73 22.77
C VAL A 439 5.31 3.76 21.77
N CYS A 440 4.57 3.36 20.72
CA CYS A 440 5.11 2.50 19.67
C CYS A 440 6.31 3.16 18.96
N ALA A 441 6.23 4.46 18.68
CA ALA A 441 7.32 5.21 18.06
C ALA A 441 8.58 5.27 18.96
N VAL A 442 8.43 5.47 20.26
CA VAL A 442 9.55 5.43 21.23
C VAL A 442 10.20 4.05 21.22
N LEU A 443 9.41 2.97 21.24
CA LEU A 443 9.94 1.60 21.15
C LEU A 443 10.75 1.39 19.86
N ALA A 444 10.27 1.91 18.73
CA ALA A 444 11.00 1.82 17.47
C ALA A 444 12.29 2.65 17.49
N LEU A 445 12.27 3.87 18.02
CA LEU A 445 13.46 4.71 18.17
C LEU A 445 14.57 4.03 18.99
N VAL A 446 14.19 3.34 20.06
CA VAL A 446 15.14 2.68 20.96
C VAL A 446 15.66 1.36 20.39
N PHE A 447 14.79 0.54 19.83
CA PHE A 447 15.09 -0.86 19.53
C PHE A 447 15.30 -1.17 18.05
N ALA A 448 14.68 -0.43 17.12
CA ALA A 448 14.78 -0.71 15.69
C ALA A 448 16.12 -0.27 15.11
N ASP A 449 16.79 -1.19 14.43
CA ASP A 449 18.03 -0.95 13.73
C ASP A 449 18.13 -1.90 12.52
N PRO A 450 17.71 -1.43 11.32
CA PRO A 450 17.71 -2.29 10.13
C PRO A 450 19.09 -2.77 9.73
N GLU A 451 20.13 -1.95 9.91
CA GLU A 451 21.50 -2.29 9.52
C GLU A 451 22.06 -3.41 10.41
N ARG A 452 21.88 -3.29 11.73
CA ARG A 452 22.27 -4.32 12.69
C ARG A 452 21.49 -5.64 12.46
N ASP A 453 20.17 -5.56 12.31
CA ASP A 453 19.33 -6.74 12.13
C ASP A 453 19.61 -7.40 10.78
N ARG A 454 19.89 -6.62 9.70
CA ARG A 454 20.35 -7.13 8.41
C ARG A 454 21.68 -7.87 8.54
N ALA A 455 22.68 -7.28 9.19
CA ALA A 455 23.98 -7.93 9.38
C ALA A 455 23.86 -9.26 10.15
N ARG A 456 22.92 -9.34 11.10
CA ARG A 456 22.65 -10.55 11.88
C ARG A 456 21.88 -11.62 11.10
N LEU A 457 20.91 -11.22 10.32
CA LEU A 457 20.00 -12.14 9.60
C LEU A 457 20.54 -12.57 8.24
N ARG A 458 21.46 -11.78 7.67
CA ARG A 458 22.09 -11.99 6.37
C ARG A 458 23.61 -11.87 6.53
N PRO A 459 24.28 -12.80 7.26
CA PRO A 459 25.72 -12.78 7.38
C PRO A 459 26.32 -12.93 5.97
N GLN A 460 27.15 -11.99 5.58
CA GLN A 460 27.94 -12.12 4.34
C GLN A 460 28.82 -13.33 4.49
N ALA A 461 28.87 -14.21 3.47
CA ALA A 461 29.86 -15.26 3.43
C ALA A 461 31.24 -14.59 3.61
N PRO A 462 32.12 -15.15 4.48
CA PRO A 462 33.47 -14.60 4.62
C PRO A 462 34.09 -14.50 3.23
N ALA A 463 34.64 -13.32 2.91
CA ALA A 463 35.41 -13.17 1.70
C ALA A 463 36.45 -14.28 1.68
N VAL A 464 36.46 -15.10 0.65
CA VAL A 464 37.48 -16.13 0.48
C VAL A 464 38.79 -15.35 0.35
N GLU A 465 39.48 -15.15 1.49
CA GLU A 465 40.84 -14.64 1.50
C GLU A 465 41.72 -15.67 0.79
N GLY A 466 42.20 -15.24 -0.39
CA GLY A 466 43.49 -15.66 -0.90
C GLY A 466 43.62 -17.13 -1.31
N ALA A 467 43.30 -17.42 -2.52
CA ALA A 467 44.14 -18.35 -3.27
C ALA A 467 45.31 -17.54 -3.90
N THR A 468 46.22 -17.12 -3.05
CA THR A 468 47.58 -16.78 -3.46
C THR A 468 48.48 -17.84 -2.87
N SER A 469 48.78 -18.84 -3.66
CA SER A 469 50.01 -19.65 -3.55
C SER A 469 50.46 -20.07 -4.92
#